data_c1bfe1c60ce98baaba520431c5ddb8fb
#
_entry.id   c1bfe1c60ce98baaba520431c5ddb8fb
#
_cell.length_a   1.000
_cell.length_b   1.000
_cell.length_c   1.000
_cell.angle_alpha   90.00
_cell.angle_beta   90.00
_cell.angle_gamma   90.00
#
_symmetry.space_group_name_H-M   'P 1'
#
loop_
_entity.id
_entity.type
_entity.pdbx_description
1 polymer ?
#
loop_
_entity_poly.entity_id
_entity_poly.type
_entity_poly.pdbx_seq_one_letter_code
_entity_poly.pdbx_strand_id
1 'polypeptide(L)'
;MKTPQNWQLLDSEYLFRYPWLTARRDHVRLPSGVEIPEYFVLEYPDWCNIIAITHSGQMIIEQQYRHAQGRVGYELPAGVIENGETPLEAARRELYEETGYGHGQWSHFMTISPNPGSCNNYSHTFLAIGVEPVSC
;
A
#
# COMPACT_ATOMS: atom_id res chain seq x y z
N MET A 1 28.65 9.79 -13.64
CA MET A 1 27.57 8.80 -13.53
C MET A 1 26.42 9.21 -14.44
N LYS A 2 25.95 8.34 -15.32
CA LYS A 2 24.81 8.68 -16.21
C LYS A 2 23.52 8.68 -15.39
N THR A 3 22.67 9.70 -15.60
CA THR A 3 21.33 9.75 -14.98
C THR A 3 20.48 8.57 -15.48
N PRO A 4 19.82 7.81 -14.60
CA PRO A 4 18.91 6.76 -15.03
C PRO A 4 17.80 7.34 -15.92
N GLN A 5 17.41 6.58 -16.93
CA GLN A 5 16.37 6.97 -17.88
C GLN A 5 15.23 5.95 -17.82
N ASN A 6 14.03 6.42 -18.14
CA ASN A 6 12.87 5.54 -18.23
C ASN A 6 13.04 4.50 -19.35
N TRP A 7 12.51 3.32 -19.11
CA TRP A 7 12.40 2.28 -20.12
C TRP A 7 11.20 2.55 -21.02
N GLN A 8 11.28 2.07 -22.24
CA GLN A 8 10.19 2.19 -23.19
C GLN A 8 9.29 0.95 -23.11
N LEU A 9 7.99 1.15 -22.90
CA LEU A 9 7.00 0.09 -23.05
C LEU A 9 6.72 -0.13 -24.53
N LEU A 10 6.97 -1.35 -25.03
CA LEU A 10 6.73 -1.73 -26.42
C LEU A 10 5.38 -2.43 -26.61
N ASP A 11 5.04 -3.32 -25.69
CA ASP A 11 3.78 -4.08 -25.70
C ASP A 11 3.42 -4.55 -24.31
N SER A 12 2.15 -4.79 -24.06
CA SER A 12 1.63 -5.22 -22.76
C SER A 12 0.40 -6.11 -22.95
N GLU A 13 0.33 -7.16 -22.17
CA GLU A 13 -0.78 -8.12 -22.19
C GLU A 13 -1.12 -8.55 -20.77
N TYR A 14 -2.42 -8.56 -20.42
CA TYR A 14 -2.87 -9.12 -19.16
C TYR A 14 -2.89 -10.64 -19.21
N LEU A 15 -2.28 -11.26 -18.19
CA LEU A 15 -2.27 -12.73 -18.01
C LEU A 15 -3.41 -13.15 -17.08
N PHE A 16 -3.64 -12.39 -16.01
CA PHE A 16 -4.70 -12.62 -15.04
C PHE A 16 -5.33 -11.28 -14.66
N ARG A 17 -6.66 -11.27 -14.53
CA ARG A 17 -7.44 -10.10 -14.09
C ARG A 17 -8.55 -10.54 -13.14
N TYR A 18 -8.15 -10.99 -11.96
CA TYR A 18 -9.05 -11.34 -10.87
C TYR A 18 -9.04 -10.25 -9.80
N PRO A 19 -10.06 -10.16 -8.94
CA PRO A 19 -10.16 -9.10 -7.92
C PRO A 19 -8.92 -8.98 -7.03
N TRP A 20 -8.23 -10.07 -6.73
CA TRP A 20 -7.05 -10.10 -5.86
C TRP A 20 -5.78 -10.56 -6.56
N LEU A 21 -5.83 -10.69 -7.88
CA LEU A 21 -4.69 -11.08 -8.69
C LEU A 21 -4.81 -10.48 -10.09
N THR A 22 -4.11 -9.38 -10.30
CA THR A 22 -3.96 -8.79 -11.63
C THR A 22 -2.48 -8.80 -12.00
N ALA A 23 -2.16 -9.54 -13.04
CA ALA A 23 -0.79 -9.70 -13.53
C ALA A 23 -0.75 -9.45 -15.04
N ARG A 24 0.23 -8.66 -15.47
CA ARG A 24 0.48 -8.42 -16.89
C ARG A 24 1.93 -8.76 -17.24
N ARG A 25 2.15 -9.07 -18.50
CA ARG A 25 3.46 -9.22 -19.11
C ARG A 25 3.73 -8.02 -19.99
N ASP A 26 4.82 -7.32 -19.72
CA ASP A 26 5.26 -6.17 -20.49
C ASP A 26 6.49 -6.55 -21.32
N HIS A 27 6.52 -6.11 -22.57
CA HIS A 27 7.73 -6.09 -23.39
C HIS A 27 8.33 -4.69 -23.34
N VAL A 28 9.54 -4.57 -22.85
CA VAL A 28 10.18 -3.29 -22.60
C VAL A 28 11.54 -3.19 -23.27
N ARG A 29 11.97 -1.97 -23.60
CA ARG A 29 13.29 -1.65 -24.10
C ARG A 29 14.02 -0.74 -23.12
N LEU A 30 15.22 -1.13 -22.73
CA LEU A 30 16.11 -0.35 -21.89
C LEU A 30 16.76 0.80 -22.68
N PRO A 31 17.26 1.83 -21.98
CA PRO A 31 18.01 2.93 -22.63
C PRO A 31 19.22 2.45 -23.44
N SER A 32 19.79 1.29 -23.09
CA SER A 32 20.87 0.65 -23.85
C SER A 32 20.44 0.03 -25.19
N GLY A 33 19.14 -0.05 -25.46
CA GLY A 33 18.55 -0.73 -26.61
C GLY A 33 18.26 -2.22 -26.38
N VAL A 34 18.70 -2.79 -25.26
CA VAL A 34 18.37 -4.17 -24.89
C VAL A 34 16.87 -4.28 -24.61
N GLU A 35 16.26 -5.32 -25.15
CA GLU A 35 14.85 -5.63 -24.93
C GLU A 35 14.67 -6.76 -23.92
N ILE A 36 13.67 -6.60 -23.05
CA ILE A 36 13.18 -7.66 -22.15
C ILE A 36 11.77 -8.01 -22.61
N PRO A 37 11.57 -9.17 -23.24
CA PRO A 37 10.27 -9.53 -23.81
C PRO A 37 9.24 -9.90 -22.75
N GLU A 38 9.66 -10.26 -21.54
CA GLU A 38 8.79 -10.71 -20.46
C GLU A 38 9.18 -10.07 -19.15
N TYR A 39 8.62 -8.89 -18.86
CA TYR A 39 8.68 -8.27 -17.55
C TYR A 39 7.30 -8.38 -16.90
N PHE A 40 7.20 -9.10 -15.79
CA PHE A 40 5.92 -9.32 -15.14
C PHE A 40 5.65 -8.24 -14.10
N VAL A 41 4.46 -7.63 -14.18
CA VAL A 41 3.99 -6.61 -13.26
C VAL A 41 2.73 -7.12 -12.57
N LEU A 42 2.70 -7.00 -11.24
CA LEU A 42 1.52 -7.20 -10.42
C LEU A 42 0.87 -5.84 -10.16
N GLU A 43 -0.39 -5.72 -10.54
CA GLU A 43 -1.16 -4.50 -10.29
C GLU A 43 -1.98 -4.67 -9.03
N TYR A 44 -1.75 -3.80 -8.05
CA TYR A 44 -2.50 -3.73 -6.81
C TYR A 44 -3.04 -2.32 -6.59
N PRO A 45 -4.15 -2.17 -5.86
CA PRO A 45 -4.54 -0.85 -5.39
C PRO A 45 -3.50 -0.29 -4.41
N ASP A 46 -3.44 1.01 -4.28
CA ASP A 46 -2.72 1.64 -3.19
C ASP A 46 -3.37 1.28 -1.85
N TRP A 47 -2.60 1.25 -0.81
CA TRP A 47 -3.07 1.00 0.54
C TRP A 47 -2.45 1.96 1.55
N CYS A 48 -3.08 2.07 2.70
CA CYS A 48 -2.60 2.90 3.78
C CYS A 48 -2.38 2.07 5.04
N ASN A 49 -1.50 2.56 5.91
CA ASN A 49 -1.36 2.08 7.27
C ASN A 49 -1.18 3.24 8.24
N ILE A 50 -1.47 3.00 9.51
CA ILE A 50 -1.57 4.05 10.50
C ILE A 50 -0.71 3.73 11.72
N ILE A 51 0.22 4.63 12.05
CA ILE A 51 0.90 4.66 13.34
C ILE A 51 0.01 5.48 14.26
N ALA A 52 -0.84 4.82 15.03
CA ALA A 52 -1.82 5.45 15.89
C ALA A 52 -1.36 5.39 17.35
N ILE A 53 -1.20 6.55 17.96
CA ILE A 53 -0.72 6.72 19.35
C ILE A 53 -1.84 7.33 20.19
N THR A 54 -2.19 6.67 21.28
CA THR A 54 -3.20 7.15 22.24
C THR A 54 -2.69 8.33 23.08
N HIS A 55 -3.58 8.99 23.80
CA HIS A 55 -3.20 10.04 24.75
C HIS A 55 -2.25 9.55 25.85
N SER A 56 -2.29 8.26 26.19
CA SER A 56 -1.36 7.64 27.15
C SER A 56 -0.03 7.17 26.55
N GLY A 57 0.18 7.42 25.25
CA GLY A 57 1.42 7.06 24.56
C GLY A 57 1.51 5.60 24.11
N GLN A 58 0.39 4.89 24.07
CA GLN A 58 0.35 3.51 23.60
C GLN A 58 0.10 3.48 22.09
N MET A 59 0.80 2.60 21.38
CA MET A 59 0.59 2.36 19.96
C MET A 59 -0.47 1.29 19.75
N ILE A 60 -1.41 1.53 18.84
CA ILE A 60 -2.43 0.55 18.46
C ILE A 60 -1.83 -0.45 17.49
N ILE A 61 -1.93 -1.72 17.86
CA ILE A 61 -1.43 -2.85 17.09
C ILE A 61 -2.54 -3.90 16.98
N GLU A 62 -2.66 -4.51 15.82
CA GLU A 62 -3.61 -5.59 15.54
C GLU A 62 -2.92 -6.94 15.44
N GLN A 63 -3.67 -7.99 15.72
CA GLN A 63 -3.29 -9.35 15.35
C GLN A 63 -4.11 -9.81 14.16
N GLN A 64 -3.44 -10.30 13.14
CA GLN A 64 -4.10 -10.79 11.94
C GLN A 64 -3.43 -12.06 11.40
N TYR A 65 -4.24 -13.03 10.99
CA TYR A 65 -3.77 -14.18 10.23
C TYR A 65 -3.50 -13.78 8.78
N ARG A 66 -2.29 -14.04 8.31
CA ARG A 66 -1.90 -13.84 6.92
C ARG A 66 -1.67 -15.19 6.24
N HIS A 67 -2.62 -15.60 5.41
CA HIS A 67 -2.60 -16.93 4.78
C HIS A 67 -1.33 -17.17 3.94
N ALA A 68 -0.87 -16.19 3.17
CA ALA A 68 0.35 -16.32 2.38
C ALA A 68 1.61 -16.57 3.22
N GLN A 69 1.62 -16.10 4.47
CA GLN A 69 2.70 -16.37 5.41
C GLN A 69 2.43 -17.58 6.31
N GLY A 70 1.20 -18.07 6.33
CA GLY A 70 0.76 -19.21 7.14
C GLY A 70 0.81 -18.98 8.64
N ARG A 71 0.69 -17.72 9.10
CA ARG A 71 0.81 -17.38 10.52
C ARG A 71 -0.01 -16.15 10.91
N VAL A 72 -0.25 -16.03 12.21
CA VAL A 72 -0.74 -14.80 12.85
C VAL A 72 0.46 -13.91 13.15
N GLY A 73 0.34 -12.62 12.85
CA GLY A 73 1.35 -11.60 13.14
C GLY A 73 0.75 -10.36 13.78
N TYR A 74 1.61 -9.48 14.25
CA TYR A 74 1.22 -8.14 14.71
C TYR A 74 1.42 -7.15 13.59
N GLU A 75 0.44 -6.29 13.38
CA GLU A 75 0.41 -5.32 12.29
C GLU A 75 -0.13 -3.98 12.77
N LEU A 76 0.23 -2.91 12.05
CA LEU A 76 -0.45 -1.63 12.16
C LEU A 76 -1.84 -1.75 11.50
N PRO A 77 -2.84 -1.00 11.97
CA PRO A 77 -4.10 -0.84 11.24
C PRO A 77 -3.82 -0.42 9.79
N ALA A 78 -4.45 -1.08 8.84
CA ALA A 78 -4.16 -0.88 7.43
C ALA A 78 -5.30 -1.34 6.54
N GLY A 79 -5.41 -0.76 5.36
CA GLY A 79 -6.39 -1.21 4.37
C GLY A 79 -6.21 -0.55 3.01
N VAL A 80 -7.01 -1.00 2.07
CA VAL A 80 -7.00 -0.53 0.69
C VAL A 80 -7.65 0.85 0.60
N ILE A 81 -7.05 1.73 -0.21
CA ILE A 81 -7.64 3.00 -0.57
C ILE A 81 -8.70 2.75 -1.65
N GLU A 82 -9.95 3.04 -1.34
CA GLU A 82 -11.06 2.84 -2.26
C GLU A 82 -11.14 3.97 -3.31
N ASN A 83 -11.85 3.69 -4.40
CA ASN A 83 -12.05 4.68 -5.44
C ASN A 83 -12.78 5.92 -4.89
N GLY A 84 -12.22 7.09 -5.14
CA GLY A 84 -12.77 8.37 -4.71
C GLY A 84 -12.34 8.82 -3.32
N GLU A 85 -11.63 7.98 -2.56
CA GLU A 85 -11.02 8.38 -1.29
C GLU A 85 -9.63 9.01 -1.50
N THR A 86 -9.31 10.00 -0.68
CA THR A 86 -7.91 10.38 -0.49
C THR A 86 -7.22 9.36 0.44
N PRO A 87 -5.89 9.23 0.41
CA PRO A 87 -5.18 8.34 1.34
C PRO A 87 -5.48 8.64 2.81
N LEU A 88 -5.63 9.92 3.19
CA LEU A 88 -5.98 10.31 4.56
C LEU A 88 -7.40 9.87 4.95
N GLU A 89 -8.37 10.03 4.06
CA GLU A 89 -9.73 9.57 4.29
C GLU A 89 -9.79 8.06 4.50
N ALA A 90 -9.09 7.30 3.64
CA ALA A 90 -8.98 5.86 3.79
C ALA A 90 -8.33 5.47 5.13
N ALA A 91 -7.24 6.12 5.51
CA ALA A 91 -6.55 5.85 6.77
C ALA A 91 -7.45 6.09 8.00
N ARG A 92 -8.23 7.17 7.98
CA ARG A 92 -9.20 7.45 9.07
C ARG A 92 -10.32 6.42 9.13
N ARG A 93 -10.84 6.02 7.98
CA ARG A 93 -11.89 4.99 7.88
C ARG A 93 -11.36 3.65 8.39
N GLU A 94 -10.21 3.19 7.92
CA GLU A 94 -9.63 1.91 8.32
C GLU A 94 -9.32 1.86 9.82
N LEU A 95 -8.72 2.89 10.39
CA LEU A 95 -8.47 2.94 11.83
C LEU A 95 -9.76 2.76 12.63
N TYR A 96 -10.82 3.46 12.24
CA TYR A 96 -12.10 3.38 12.92
C TYR A 96 -12.76 1.99 12.74
N GLU A 97 -12.81 1.48 11.52
CA GLU A 97 -13.44 0.20 11.21
C GLU A 97 -12.77 -0.98 11.92
N GLU A 98 -11.44 -0.98 11.96
CA GLU A 98 -10.68 -2.09 12.55
C GLU A 98 -10.56 -1.99 14.07
N THR A 99 -10.51 -0.80 14.63
CA THR A 99 -10.15 -0.62 16.05
C THR A 99 -11.18 0.14 16.88
N GLY A 100 -12.09 0.86 16.26
CA GLY A 100 -13.00 1.77 16.95
C GLY A 100 -12.35 3.08 17.45
N TYR A 101 -11.09 3.32 17.08
CA TYR A 101 -10.38 4.56 17.45
C TYR A 101 -10.47 5.60 16.34
N GLY A 102 -10.41 6.85 16.74
CA GLY A 102 -10.41 8.00 15.82
C GLY A 102 -9.92 9.27 16.51
N HIS A 103 -10.31 10.43 15.94
CA HIS A 103 -9.84 11.75 16.36
C HIS A 103 -8.32 11.88 16.27
N GLY A 104 -7.70 12.68 17.14
CA GLY A 104 -6.26 12.90 17.15
C GLY A 104 -5.78 13.86 16.05
N GLN A 105 -4.48 14.08 16.04
CA GLN A 105 -3.80 14.91 15.04
C GLN A 105 -3.12 14.02 14.02
N TRP A 106 -3.49 14.18 12.76
CA TRP A 106 -3.04 13.36 11.64
C TRP A 106 -2.02 14.08 10.78
N SER A 107 -0.97 13.38 10.44
CA SER A 107 0.03 13.85 9.48
C SER A 107 0.50 12.73 8.58
N HIS A 108 0.83 13.08 7.34
CA HIS A 108 1.46 12.13 6.42
C HIS A 108 2.88 11.83 6.90
N PHE A 109 3.22 10.56 7.05
CA PHE A 109 4.51 10.11 7.52
C PHE A 109 5.44 9.74 6.37
N MET A 110 4.99 8.84 5.48
CA MET A 110 5.74 8.46 4.30
C MET A 110 4.84 7.83 3.23
N THR A 111 5.32 7.87 1.99
CA THR A 111 4.77 7.07 0.89
C THR A 111 5.91 6.27 0.29
N ILE A 112 5.75 4.97 0.21
CA ILE A 112 6.75 4.05 -0.34
C ILE A 112 6.14 3.12 -1.38
N SER A 113 6.98 2.62 -2.26
CA SER A 113 6.65 1.46 -3.08
C SER A 113 7.06 0.20 -2.31
N PRO A 114 6.10 -0.67 -1.92
CA PRO A 114 6.43 -1.83 -1.08
C PRO A 114 7.25 -2.90 -1.81
N ASN A 115 7.08 -3.00 -3.13
CA ASN A 115 7.87 -3.92 -3.96
C ASN A 115 8.01 -3.37 -5.39
N PRO A 116 8.89 -2.38 -5.61
CA PRO A 116 8.97 -1.68 -6.90
C PRO A 116 9.50 -2.54 -8.05
N GLY A 117 10.10 -3.69 -7.75
CA GLY A 117 10.58 -4.62 -8.77
C GLY A 117 9.47 -5.35 -9.51
N SER A 118 8.28 -5.47 -8.93
CA SER A 118 7.17 -6.22 -9.54
C SER A 118 5.78 -5.61 -9.33
N CYS A 119 5.60 -4.73 -8.34
CA CYS A 119 4.30 -4.12 -8.03
C CYS A 119 4.27 -2.66 -8.41
N ASN A 120 3.10 -2.19 -8.87
CA ASN A 120 2.91 -0.81 -9.34
C ASN A 120 2.28 0.12 -8.32
N ASN A 121 1.91 -0.38 -7.14
CA ASN A 121 1.17 0.36 -6.12
C ASN A 121 2.09 1.02 -5.10
N TYR A 122 1.48 1.92 -4.31
CA TYR A 122 2.13 2.61 -3.20
C TYR A 122 1.46 2.29 -1.88
N SER A 123 2.25 2.37 -0.82
CA SER A 123 1.80 2.34 0.57
C SER A 123 1.95 3.72 1.19
N HIS A 124 0.85 4.23 1.76
CA HIS A 124 0.79 5.55 2.40
C HIS A 124 0.67 5.38 3.91
N THR A 125 1.68 5.83 4.65
CA THR A 125 1.69 5.75 6.12
C THR A 125 1.32 7.09 6.73
N PHE A 126 0.40 7.08 7.68
CA PHE A 126 -0.02 8.24 8.46
C PHE A 126 0.34 8.08 9.93
N LEU A 127 0.68 9.17 10.56
CA LEU A 127 0.86 9.27 12.00
C LEU A 127 -0.38 9.95 12.59
N ALA A 128 -1.01 9.33 13.56
CA ALA A 128 -2.17 9.86 14.29
C ALA A 128 -1.84 9.91 15.78
N ILE A 129 -1.68 11.11 16.31
CA ILE A 129 -1.32 11.33 17.74
C ILE A 129 -2.55 11.77 18.52
N GLY A 130 -2.77 11.13 19.67
CA GLY A 130 -3.89 11.44 20.56
C GLY A 130 -5.20 10.84 20.08
N VAL A 131 -5.14 9.64 19.48
CA VAL A 131 -6.36 8.90 19.12
C VAL A 131 -7.04 8.36 20.37
N GLU A 132 -8.36 8.24 20.29
CA GLU A 132 -9.21 7.79 21.38
C GLU A 132 -10.37 6.93 20.85
N PRO A 133 -11.00 6.10 21.69
CA PRO A 133 -12.21 5.38 21.28
C PRO A 133 -13.29 6.37 20.85
N VAL A 134 -13.93 6.10 19.73
CA VAL A 134 -15.03 6.90 19.20
C VAL A 134 -16.34 6.22 19.57
N SER A 135 -17.19 6.92 20.31
CA SER A 135 -18.53 6.45 20.64
C SER A 135 -19.40 6.40 19.38
N CYS A 136 -20.08 5.28 19.15
CA CYS A 136 -21.12 5.18 18.12
C CYS A 136 -22.31 6.07 18.43
#